data_cb751d91679438cefca187a688696c9b
#
_entry.id   cb751d91679438cefca187a688696c9b
#
_cell.length_a   1.000
_cell.length_b   1.000
_cell.length_c   1.000
_cell.angle_alpha   90.00
_cell.angle_beta   90.00
_cell.angle_gamma   90.00
#
_symmetry.space_group_name_H-M   'P 1'
#
loop_
_entity.id
_entity.type
_entity.pdbx_description
1 polymer ?
#
loop_
_entity_poly.entity_id
_entity_poly.type
_entity_poly.pdbx_seq_one_letter_code
_entity_poly.pdbx_strand_id
1 'polypeptide(L)'
;MKNAMNFRPVGLMLLFCLIPLWAFAQSVMVKGVVKDTSGEAIIGASVLEKGTTNGTITDFDGNFALNVSKNAVLVVSFVGYKNEEISVAGKSSLKITLKEDSKALEEVVVIGYGSARKSDVTGSIASVGGEKLREMPATNITYALQNRVAGVDMSQTSSAPGASMQIRIRGTRSLNASNDPLVVLDGIPFMGNLSDINPGDIKSMDILKDASSTAIYGSRGANGVILITTHKGAQGSPARFTYNGYAGMKKVFSKYPMMNGSKFAEMRKLAGKFENSVDESDDVDTDWQDLMLRDGYVNSHDVSVSGGTNGGGYSFGAAYYKDQGVIPTQNYTRYSLRVRGEKRSVSICGRSENE
;
A
#
# COMPACT_ATOMS: atom_id res chain seq x y z
N MET A 1 -43.70 67.21 31.92
CA MET A 1 -42.62 67.15 30.95
C MET A 1 -42.62 65.72 30.31
N LYS A 2 -43.04 65.65 29.02
CA LYS A 2 -43.23 64.40 28.29
C LYS A 2 -41.95 64.06 27.59
N ASN A 3 -41.31 62.91 27.95
CA ASN A 3 -40.21 62.34 27.18
C ASN A 3 -40.79 61.54 26.05
N ALA A 4 -40.74 62.08 24.84
CA ALA A 4 -40.97 61.33 23.59
C ALA A 4 -39.70 60.54 23.24
N MET A 5 -39.74 59.23 23.43
CA MET A 5 -38.73 58.31 23.02
C MET A 5 -38.72 58.18 21.50
N ASN A 6 -37.67 58.68 20.84
CA ASN A 6 -37.48 58.60 19.39
C ASN A 6 -37.20 57.15 18.90
N PHE A 7 -38.26 56.48 18.41
CA PHE A 7 -38.20 55.10 17.86
C PHE A 7 -37.72 55.03 16.39
N ARG A 8 -37.29 56.15 15.82
CA ARG A 8 -36.88 56.21 14.40
C ARG A 8 -35.60 55.44 14.00
N PRO A 9 -34.52 55.36 14.79
CA PRO A 9 -33.34 54.63 14.37
C PRO A 9 -33.45 53.11 14.50
N VAL A 10 -34.27 52.60 15.43
CA VAL A 10 -34.41 51.15 15.68
C VAL A 10 -35.22 50.47 14.55
N GLY A 11 -36.22 51.13 14.01
CA GLY A 11 -37.01 50.63 12.88
C GLY A 11 -36.19 50.54 11.58
N LEU A 12 -35.27 51.50 11.36
CA LEU A 12 -34.39 51.49 10.19
C LEU A 12 -33.32 50.41 10.29
N MET A 13 -32.80 50.11 11.50
CA MET A 13 -31.83 49.08 11.75
C MET A 13 -32.43 47.69 11.61
N LEU A 14 -33.67 47.46 12.03
CA LEU A 14 -34.42 46.23 11.84
C LEU A 14 -34.76 45.97 10.35
N LEU A 15 -35.05 47.01 9.57
CA LEU A 15 -35.29 46.89 8.13
C LEU A 15 -33.98 46.48 7.38
N PHE A 16 -32.82 46.96 7.82
CA PHE A 16 -31.54 46.62 7.20
C PHE A 16 -31.07 45.20 7.52
N CYS A 17 -31.47 44.60 8.64
CA CYS A 17 -31.22 43.21 9.00
C CYS A 17 -32.09 42.20 8.25
N LEU A 18 -33.22 42.62 7.64
CA LEU A 18 -34.10 41.73 6.88
C LEU A 18 -33.75 41.61 5.38
N ILE A 19 -32.89 42.48 4.86
CA ILE A 19 -32.48 42.46 3.44
C ILE A 19 -31.61 41.25 3.03
N PRO A 20 -30.75 40.63 3.88
CA PRO A 20 -29.92 39.47 3.46
C PRO A 20 -30.69 38.15 3.34
N LEU A 21 -31.97 38.09 3.72
CA LEU A 21 -32.76 36.85 3.67
C LEU A 21 -33.31 36.50 2.27
N TRP A 22 -33.09 37.33 1.26
CA TRP A 22 -33.59 37.10 -0.11
C TRP A 22 -32.52 36.71 -1.14
N ALA A 23 -31.31 36.37 -0.72
CA ALA A 23 -30.34 35.72 -1.58
C ALA A 23 -30.67 34.21 -1.72
N PHE A 24 -31.85 33.88 -2.26
CA PHE A 24 -32.10 32.52 -2.75
C PHE A 24 -31.18 32.31 -3.93
N ALA A 25 -30.15 31.47 -3.72
CA ALA A 25 -29.35 30.93 -4.80
C ALA A 25 -30.33 30.22 -5.76
N GLN A 26 -30.52 30.75 -6.96
CA GLN A 26 -31.32 30.11 -7.99
C GLN A 26 -30.64 28.82 -8.39
N SER A 27 -31.10 27.71 -7.83
CA SER A 27 -30.64 26.37 -8.25
C SER A 27 -31.39 25.96 -9.52
N VAL A 28 -30.68 25.40 -10.45
CA VAL A 28 -31.19 24.85 -11.71
C VAL A 28 -30.95 23.35 -11.70
N MET A 29 -32.01 22.59 -12.00
CA MET A 29 -31.88 21.17 -12.21
C MET A 29 -31.22 20.91 -13.58
N VAL A 30 -30.00 20.35 -13.58
CA VAL A 30 -29.28 19.97 -14.77
C VAL A 30 -29.38 18.45 -14.92
N LYS A 31 -29.82 18.03 -16.09
CA LYS A 31 -29.80 16.63 -16.51
C LYS A 31 -28.74 16.44 -17.58
N GLY A 32 -28.14 15.26 -17.65
CA GLY A 32 -27.17 14.99 -18.69
C GLY A 32 -26.86 13.53 -18.84
N VAL A 33 -26.09 13.23 -19.89
CA VAL A 33 -25.59 11.87 -20.18
C VAL A 33 -24.08 11.94 -20.29
N VAL A 34 -23.41 10.99 -19.65
CA VAL A 34 -21.97 10.82 -19.72
C VAL A 34 -21.67 9.60 -20.58
N LYS A 35 -20.87 9.80 -21.63
CA LYS A 35 -20.45 8.75 -22.60
C LYS A 35 -18.94 8.78 -22.76
N ASP A 36 -18.40 7.69 -23.28
CA ASP A 36 -17.03 7.63 -23.75
C ASP A 36 -16.89 8.12 -25.21
N THR A 37 -15.66 8.06 -25.73
CA THR A 37 -15.37 8.42 -27.13
C THR A 37 -15.94 7.44 -28.16
N SER A 38 -16.31 6.22 -27.76
CA SER A 38 -16.99 5.22 -28.59
C SER A 38 -18.51 5.39 -28.62
N GLY A 39 -19.05 6.25 -27.73
CA GLY A 39 -20.49 6.49 -27.58
C GLY A 39 -21.16 5.58 -26.56
N GLU A 40 -20.41 4.74 -25.85
CA GLU A 40 -20.89 3.88 -24.77
C GLU A 40 -21.18 4.68 -23.51
N ALA A 41 -22.25 4.32 -22.78
CA ALA A 41 -22.64 5.01 -21.54
C ALA A 41 -21.68 4.65 -20.40
N ILE A 42 -21.21 5.66 -19.66
CA ILE A 42 -20.34 5.45 -18.49
C ILE A 42 -21.19 5.39 -17.23
N ILE A 43 -21.26 4.20 -16.64
CA ILE A 43 -22.02 3.88 -15.41
C ILE A 43 -21.21 4.23 -14.20
N GLY A 44 -21.80 4.92 -13.20
CA GLY A 44 -21.12 5.23 -11.93
C GLY A 44 -20.10 6.36 -12.02
N ALA A 45 -20.08 7.16 -13.09
CA ALA A 45 -19.26 8.36 -13.16
C ALA A 45 -19.71 9.38 -12.11
N SER A 46 -18.77 9.98 -11.39
CA SER A 46 -19.01 11.00 -10.40
C SER A 46 -19.18 12.36 -11.07
N VAL A 47 -20.27 13.05 -10.76
CA VAL A 47 -20.58 14.40 -11.23
C VAL A 47 -20.71 15.31 -10.01
N LEU A 48 -19.77 16.23 -9.84
CA LEU A 48 -19.65 17.13 -8.68
C LEU A 48 -19.70 18.59 -9.11
N GLU A 49 -20.37 19.42 -8.34
CA GLU A 49 -20.29 20.88 -8.48
C GLU A 49 -18.96 21.38 -7.89
N LYS A 50 -18.13 22.02 -8.72
CA LYS A 50 -16.78 22.44 -8.35
C LYS A 50 -16.78 23.35 -7.11
N GLY A 51 -15.97 22.97 -6.12
CA GLY A 51 -15.83 23.73 -4.86
C GLY A 51 -16.90 23.46 -3.82
N THR A 52 -17.78 22.48 -4.05
CA THR A 52 -18.83 22.06 -3.11
C THR A 52 -18.79 20.55 -2.89
N THR A 53 -19.59 20.07 -1.95
CA THR A 53 -19.85 18.63 -1.74
C THR A 53 -21.11 18.14 -2.47
N ASN A 54 -21.74 19.01 -3.27
CA ASN A 54 -22.95 18.70 -4.01
C ASN A 54 -22.61 17.87 -5.25
N GLY A 55 -23.10 16.64 -5.33
CA GLY A 55 -22.80 15.75 -6.44
C GLY A 55 -23.74 14.57 -6.56
N THR A 56 -23.62 13.85 -7.66
CA THR A 56 -24.37 12.63 -7.99
C THR A 56 -23.49 11.67 -8.78
N ILE A 57 -23.99 10.47 -9.00
CA ILE A 57 -23.38 9.46 -9.88
C ILE A 57 -24.29 9.15 -11.06
N THR A 58 -23.73 8.72 -12.18
CA THR A 58 -24.50 8.31 -13.37
C THR A 58 -25.15 6.95 -13.16
N ASP A 59 -26.33 6.76 -13.76
CA ASP A 59 -27.10 5.51 -13.77
C ASP A 59 -26.56 4.52 -14.85
N PHE A 60 -27.31 3.41 -15.05
CA PHE A 60 -26.95 2.36 -16.01
C PHE A 60 -26.91 2.83 -17.48
N ASP A 61 -27.63 3.89 -17.83
CA ASP A 61 -27.66 4.50 -19.15
C ASP A 61 -26.72 5.72 -19.25
N GLY A 62 -25.90 5.96 -18.19
CA GLY A 62 -25.01 7.09 -18.09
C GLY A 62 -25.70 8.42 -17.79
N ASN A 63 -27.00 8.43 -17.43
CA ASN A 63 -27.73 9.66 -17.14
C ASN A 63 -27.45 10.13 -15.70
N PHE A 64 -27.50 11.46 -15.52
CA PHE A 64 -27.45 12.07 -14.19
C PHE A 64 -28.46 13.22 -14.10
N ALA A 65 -28.86 13.55 -12.87
CA ALA A 65 -29.64 14.74 -12.54
C ALA A 65 -29.08 15.36 -11.27
N LEU A 66 -28.75 16.65 -11.30
CA LEU A 66 -28.18 17.38 -10.18
C LEU A 66 -28.72 18.79 -10.12
N ASN A 67 -29.09 19.23 -8.93
CA ASN A 67 -29.47 20.63 -8.68
C ASN A 67 -28.21 21.44 -8.37
N VAL A 68 -27.90 22.43 -9.20
CA VAL A 68 -26.67 23.22 -9.09
C VAL A 68 -26.95 24.72 -9.27
N SER A 69 -26.00 25.54 -8.89
CA SER A 69 -26.06 26.98 -9.10
C SER A 69 -26.07 27.30 -10.59
N LYS A 70 -26.81 28.37 -11.01
CA LYS A 70 -26.99 28.74 -12.42
C LYS A 70 -25.70 28.88 -13.22
N ASN A 71 -24.62 29.28 -12.57
CA ASN A 71 -23.27 29.44 -13.18
C ASN A 71 -22.28 28.40 -12.67
N ALA A 72 -22.74 27.23 -12.21
CA ALA A 72 -21.87 26.18 -11.69
C ALA A 72 -20.97 25.60 -12.77
N VAL A 73 -19.82 25.11 -12.34
CA VAL A 73 -18.93 24.26 -13.13
C VAL A 73 -19.06 22.85 -12.58
N LEU A 74 -19.41 21.89 -13.42
CA LEU A 74 -19.44 20.48 -13.07
C LEU A 74 -18.08 19.86 -13.36
N VAL A 75 -17.58 19.08 -12.41
CA VAL A 75 -16.41 18.23 -12.58
C VAL A 75 -16.91 16.80 -12.71
N VAL A 76 -16.69 16.20 -13.87
CA VAL A 76 -17.05 14.80 -14.14
C VAL A 76 -15.80 13.97 -14.14
N SER A 77 -15.81 12.90 -13.34
CA SER A 77 -14.67 12.00 -13.19
C SER A 77 -15.11 10.54 -13.17
N PHE A 78 -14.29 9.68 -13.79
CA PHE A 78 -14.44 8.23 -13.73
C PHE A 78 -13.08 7.55 -13.81
N VAL A 79 -12.95 6.36 -13.21
CA VAL A 79 -11.68 5.63 -13.19
C VAL A 79 -11.28 5.25 -14.62
N GLY A 80 -10.06 5.61 -15.03
CA GLY A 80 -9.56 5.36 -16.38
C GLY A 80 -9.86 6.46 -17.40
N TYR A 81 -10.49 7.56 -16.99
CA TYR A 81 -10.83 8.69 -17.85
C TYR A 81 -10.27 10.00 -17.31
N LYS A 82 -10.00 10.96 -18.21
CA LYS A 82 -9.62 12.32 -17.82
C LYS A 82 -10.79 13.06 -17.23
N ASN A 83 -10.55 13.76 -16.13
CA ASN A 83 -11.55 14.64 -15.54
C ASN A 83 -11.91 15.75 -16.54
N GLU A 84 -13.22 15.97 -16.74
CA GLU A 84 -13.74 17.03 -17.61
C GLU A 84 -14.46 18.07 -16.77
N GLU A 85 -14.15 19.35 -17.01
CA GLU A 85 -14.80 20.48 -16.35
C GLU A 85 -15.76 21.17 -17.33
N ILE A 86 -17.05 21.24 -16.98
CA ILE A 86 -18.09 21.76 -17.87
C ILE A 86 -18.88 22.84 -17.17
N SER A 87 -18.94 24.02 -17.76
CA SER A 87 -19.81 25.10 -17.28
C SER A 87 -21.26 24.83 -17.64
N VAL A 88 -22.13 24.90 -16.64
CA VAL A 88 -23.59 24.76 -16.80
C VAL A 88 -24.17 25.91 -17.63
N ALA A 89 -23.72 27.16 -17.36
CA ALA A 89 -24.12 28.38 -18.08
C ALA A 89 -25.64 28.46 -18.40
N GLY A 90 -26.49 28.02 -17.46
CA GLY A 90 -27.95 28.01 -17.61
C GLY A 90 -28.54 26.92 -18.51
N LYS A 91 -27.75 25.97 -18.98
CA LYS A 91 -28.22 24.82 -19.76
C LYS A 91 -28.88 23.79 -18.82
N SER A 92 -30.07 23.32 -19.20
CA SER A 92 -30.79 22.27 -18.47
C SER A 92 -30.44 20.85 -18.89
N SER A 93 -29.75 20.69 -20.04
CA SER A 93 -29.30 19.38 -20.55
C SER A 93 -27.87 19.45 -21.04
N LEU A 94 -27.05 18.49 -20.62
CA LEU A 94 -25.64 18.38 -20.98
C LEU A 94 -25.34 16.98 -21.57
N LYS A 95 -24.56 16.96 -22.67
CA LYS A 95 -23.93 15.75 -23.18
C LYS A 95 -22.45 15.85 -22.91
N ILE A 96 -21.91 14.90 -22.16
CA ILE A 96 -20.54 14.89 -21.69
C ILE A 96 -19.84 13.68 -22.29
N THR A 97 -18.70 13.91 -22.94
CA THR A 97 -17.89 12.83 -23.49
C THR A 97 -16.55 12.81 -22.75
N LEU A 98 -16.32 11.77 -21.97
CA LEU A 98 -15.03 11.57 -21.31
C LEU A 98 -14.05 10.93 -22.27
N LYS A 99 -12.84 11.43 -22.28
CA LYS A 99 -11.72 10.84 -23.02
C LYS A 99 -10.99 9.90 -22.09
N GLU A 100 -10.67 8.70 -22.59
CA GLU A 100 -9.81 7.77 -21.86
C GLU A 100 -8.51 8.47 -21.48
N ASP A 101 -8.12 8.33 -20.23
CA ASP A 101 -6.81 8.76 -19.78
C ASP A 101 -5.80 7.68 -20.17
N SER A 102 -5.29 7.76 -21.41
CA SER A 102 -4.19 6.91 -21.88
C SER A 102 -2.91 7.05 -21.06
N LYS A 103 -2.88 7.99 -20.09
CA LYS A 103 -1.89 8.03 -19.00
C LYS A 103 -2.32 7.16 -17.81
N ALA A 104 -3.44 6.45 -17.90
CA ALA A 104 -3.78 5.45 -16.92
C ALA A 104 -2.68 4.40 -16.87
N LEU A 105 -1.74 4.63 -15.95
CA LEU A 105 -0.78 3.65 -15.47
C LEU A 105 -0.01 2.92 -16.58
N GLU A 106 0.78 3.63 -17.36
CA GLU A 106 1.99 3.03 -17.89
C GLU A 106 2.79 2.57 -16.67
N GLU A 107 2.59 1.32 -16.30
CA GLU A 107 3.34 0.67 -15.22
C GLU A 107 4.80 0.65 -15.66
N VAL A 108 5.55 1.65 -15.21
CA VAL A 108 6.97 1.78 -15.51
C VAL A 108 7.71 0.82 -14.58
N VAL A 109 8.32 -0.18 -15.15
CA VAL A 109 9.18 -1.11 -14.44
C VAL A 109 10.61 -0.57 -14.49
N VAL A 110 11.24 -0.45 -13.35
CA VAL A 110 12.67 -0.13 -13.29
C VAL A 110 13.46 -1.36 -13.69
N ILE A 111 14.12 -1.33 -14.85
CA ILE A 111 14.94 -2.43 -15.35
C ILE A 111 16.41 -1.99 -15.36
N GLY A 112 17.22 -2.63 -14.54
CA GLY A 112 18.65 -2.32 -14.45
C GLY A 112 18.91 -0.88 -14.02
N TYR A 113 19.63 -0.15 -14.86
CA TYR A 113 20.00 1.26 -14.62
C TYR A 113 19.03 2.25 -15.26
N GLY A 114 17.88 1.80 -15.76
CA GLY A 114 16.87 2.63 -16.42
C GLY A 114 15.44 2.22 -16.08
N SER A 115 14.49 2.99 -16.58
CA SER A 115 13.06 2.65 -16.52
C SER A 115 12.57 2.30 -17.92
N ALA A 116 11.91 1.15 -18.08
CA ALA A 116 11.23 0.78 -19.30
C ALA A 116 9.73 0.60 -19.04
N ARG A 117 8.92 0.74 -20.07
CA ARG A 117 7.49 0.43 -19.95
C ARG A 117 7.33 -1.08 -19.83
N LYS A 118 6.42 -1.52 -18.99
CA LYS A 118 6.13 -2.95 -18.80
C LYS A 118 5.74 -3.63 -20.13
N SER A 119 5.07 -2.90 -21.01
CA SER A 119 4.74 -3.34 -22.37
C SER A 119 5.96 -3.63 -23.26
N ASP A 120 7.07 -2.95 -23.00
CA ASP A 120 8.27 -3.04 -23.83
C ASP A 120 9.21 -4.17 -23.38
N VAL A 121 8.87 -4.83 -22.27
CA VAL A 121 9.63 -5.94 -21.71
C VAL A 121 8.99 -7.26 -22.15
N THR A 122 9.64 -7.95 -23.05
CA THR A 122 9.18 -9.23 -23.64
C THR A 122 9.28 -10.42 -22.67
N GLY A 123 9.84 -10.23 -21.46
CA GLY A 123 10.01 -11.27 -20.45
C GLY A 123 8.79 -11.43 -19.53
N SER A 124 8.67 -12.65 -18.91
CA SER A 124 7.64 -12.92 -17.91
C SER A 124 7.94 -12.17 -16.60
N ILE A 125 7.31 -11.03 -16.40
CA ILE A 125 7.38 -10.22 -15.19
C ILE A 125 6.10 -10.39 -14.41
N ALA A 126 6.22 -10.68 -13.11
CA ALA A 126 5.10 -10.65 -12.19
C ALA A 126 5.23 -9.42 -11.28
N SER A 127 4.26 -8.54 -11.32
CA SER A 127 4.21 -7.32 -10.51
C SER A 127 3.20 -7.43 -9.38
N VAL A 128 3.58 -6.98 -8.19
CA VAL A 128 2.73 -6.90 -7.01
C VAL A 128 2.79 -5.47 -6.47
N GLY A 129 1.66 -4.77 -6.46
CA GLY A 129 1.57 -3.41 -5.90
C GLY A 129 1.69 -3.41 -4.38
N GLY A 130 2.26 -2.35 -3.82
CA GLY A 130 2.46 -2.21 -2.37
C GLY A 130 1.15 -2.22 -1.56
N GLU A 131 0.02 -1.81 -2.15
CA GLU A 131 -1.29 -1.89 -1.50
C GLU A 131 -1.67 -3.33 -1.20
N LYS A 132 -1.50 -4.24 -2.18
CA LYS A 132 -1.76 -5.68 -2.01
C LYS A 132 -0.82 -6.32 -0.98
N LEU A 133 0.39 -5.80 -0.83
CA LEU A 133 1.34 -6.28 0.18
C LEU A 133 0.94 -5.86 1.59
N ARG A 134 0.18 -4.77 1.75
CA ARG A 134 -0.30 -4.23 3.03
C ARG A 134 -1.68 -4.72 3.45
N GLU A 135 -2.45 -5.37 2.56
CA GLU A 135 -3.78 -5.93 2.88
C GLU A 135 -3.74 -6.93 4.05
N MET A 136 -2.62 -7.63 4.21
CA MET A 136 -2.41 -8.51 5.34
C MET A 136 -1.35 -7.91 6.27
N PRO A 137 -1.56 -7.88 7.59
CA PRO A 137 -0.54 -7.50 8.55
C PRO A 137 0.56 -8.57 8.53
N ALA A 138 1.42 -8.51 7.51
CA ALA A 138 2.51 -9.43 7.35
C ALA A 138 3.71 -8.96 8.17
N THR A 139 4.24 -9.84 9.00
CA THR A 139 5.46 -9.63 9.78
C THR A 139 6.66 -9.40 8.87
N ASN A 140 6.57 -9.93 7.65
CA ASN A 140 7.64 -9.91 6.66
C ASN A 140 7.02 -9.80 5.26
N ILE A 141 7.71 -9.10 4.38
CA ILE A 141 7.34 -8.92 2.98
C ILE A 141 7.18 -10.25 2.22
N THR A 142 7.95 -11.26 2.61
CA THR A 142 7.90 -12.58 2.01
C THR A 142 6.59 -13.30 2.28
N TYR A 143 5.99 -13.13 3.47
CA TYR A 143 4.64 -13.64 3.75
C TYR A 143 3.58 -12.98 2.89
N ALA A 144 3.72 -11.68 2.66
CA ALA A 144 2.80 -10.94 1.79
C ALA A 144 2.85 -11.39 0.33
N LEU A 145 3.99 -11.95 -0.10
CA LEU A 145 4.18 -12.49 -1.46
C LEU A 145 3.78 -13.95 -1.61
N GLN A 146 3.76 -14.69 -0.51
CA GLN A 146 3.50 -16.14 -0.53
C GLN A 146 2.18 -16.44 -1.24
N ASN A 147 2.20 -17.36 -2.18
CA ASN A 147 1.05 -17.79 -3.00
C ASN A 147 0.43 -16.71 -3.91
N ARG A 148 1.04 -15.52 -4.03
CA ARG A 148 0.54 -14.45 -4.91
C ARG A 148 1.23 -14.39 -6.26
N VAL A 149 2.37 -15.07 -6.39
CA VAL A 149 3.18 -15.02 -7.61
C VAL A 149 3.45 -16.43 -8.13
N ALA A 150 2.91 -16.73 -9.30
CA ALA A 150 3.14 -18.02 -9.95
C ALA A 150 4.63 -18.24 -10.27
N GLY A 151 5.15 -19.44 -9.99
CA GLY A 151 6.55 -19.81 -10.25
C GLY A 151 7.56 -19.25 -9.24
N VAL A 152 7.07 -18.75 -8.10
CA VAL A 152 7.91 -18.38 -6.94
C VAL A 152 7.50 -19.29 -5.78
N ASP A 153 8.45 -20.08 -5.32
CA ASP A 153 8.30 -20.92 -4.14
C ASP A 153 8.95 -20.23 -2.94
N MET A 154 8.22 -20.20 -1.85
CA MET A 154 8.63 -19.56 -0.60
C MET A 154 8.45 -20.54 0.55
N SER A 155 9.54 -21.02 1.09
CA SER A 155 9.56 -21.92 2.23
C SER A 155 10.10 -21.23 3.47
N GLN A 156 9.39 -21.41 4.57
CA GLN A 156 9.80 -20.90 5.86
C GLN A 156 10.87 -21.81 6.46
N THR A 157 12.03 -21.26 6.79
CA THR A 157 13.13 -22.02 7.40
C THR A 157 12.96 -22.22 8.90
N SER A 158 12.23 -21.30 9.56
CA SER A 158 11.98 -21.33 10.99
C SER A 158 10.73 -20.52 11.31
N SER A 159 9.98 -20.91 12.34
CA SER A 159 8.86 -20.13 12.89
C SER A 159 9.29 -19.07 13.92
N ALA A 160 10.59 -18.92 14.16
CA ALA A 160 11.12 -17.90 15.06
C ALA A 160 10.80 -16.47 14.55
N PRO A 161 10.53 -15.52 15.43
CA PRO A 161 10.39 -14.12 15.05
C PRO A 161 11.61 -13.61 14.26
N GLY A 162 11.34 -12.90 13.16
CA GLY A 162 12.42 -12.36 12.31
C GLY A 162 13.11 -13.40 11.40
N ALA A 163 12.68 -14.67 11.42
CA ALA A 163 13.27 -15.68 10.54
C ALA A 163 13.12 -15.30 9.06
N SER A 164 14.18 -15.52 8.30
CA SER A 164 14.17 -15.34 6.86
C SER A 164 13.42 -16.48 6.18
N MET A 165 12.77 -16.17 5.06
CA MET A 165 12.18 -17.18 4.19
C MET A 165 13.16 -17.48 3.03
N GLN A 166 13.24 -18.73 2.67
CA GLN A 166 13.95 -19.16 1.49
C GLN A 166 13.07 -18.93 0.27
N ILE A 167 13.56 -18.19 -0.71
CA ILE A 167 12.85 -17.87 -1.95
C ILE A 167 13.50 -18.60 -3.10
N ARG A 168 12.69 -19.28 -3.92
CA ARG A 168 13.12 -19.96 -5.13
C ARG A 168 12.28 -19.50 -6.31
N ILE A 169 12.92 -19.08 -7.39
CA ILE A 169 12.25 -18.69 -8.62
C ILE A 169 12.47 -19.78 -9.65
N ARG A 170 11.39 -20.48 -10.04
CA ARG A 170 11.41 -21.61 -10.97
C ARG A 170 12.31 -22.78 -10.52
N GLY A 171 12.37 -23.01 -9.21
CA GLY A 171 13.09 -24.13 -8.61
C GLY A 171 14.57 -23.89 -8.32
N THR A 172 15.30 -24.97 -8.03
CA THR A 172 16.74 -24.96 -7.73
C THR A 172 17.54 -25.17 -9.00
N ARG A 173 18.60 -24.40 -9.20
CA ARG A 173 19.47 -24.48 -10.37
C ARG A 173 20.87 -25.01 -10.05
N SER A 174 21.33 -24.83 -8.83
CA SER A 174 22.65 -25.24 -8.40
C SER A 174 22.58 -26.13 -7.17
N LEU A 175 23.41 -27.16 -7.15
CA LEU A 175 23.58 -28.03 -5.99
C LEU A 175 24.57 -27.45 -4.96
N ASN A 176 25.57 -26.68 -5.41
CA ASN A 176 26.64 -26.19 -4.54
C ASN A 176 26.65 -24.67 -4.35
N ALA A 177 26.02 -23.93 -5.24
CA ALA A 177 25.94 -22.47 -5.11
C ALA A 177 24.57 -22.02 -4.55
N SER A 178 24.48 -20.78 -4.04
CA SER A 178 23.21 -20.20 -3.62
C SER A 178 22.20 -20.21 -4.77
N ASN A 179 20.97 -20.56 -4.45
CA ASN A 179 19.81 -20.48 -5.34
C ASN A 179 18.91 -19.29 -5.02
N ASP A 180 19.36 -18.37 -4.16
CA ASP A 180 18.58 -17.19 -3.78
C ASP A 180 18.55 -16.18 -4.93
N PRO A 181 17.41 -15.55 -5.20
CA PRO A 181 17.31 -14.52 -6.22
C PRO A 181 18.07 -13.27 -5.80
N LEU A 182 18.52 -12.49 -6.80
CA LEU A 182 19.10 -11.18 -6.56
C LEU A 182 17.98 -10.19 -6.15
N VAL A 183 18.16 -9.54 -5.03
CA VAL A 183 17.27 -8.44 -4.61
C VAL A 183 17.88 -7.11 -5.05
N VAL A 184 17.08 -6.28 -5.72
CA VAL A 184 17.47 -4.95 -6.16
C VAL A 184 16.47 -3.94 -5.57
N LEU A 185 16.97 -3.04 -4.73
CA LEU A 185 16.19 -2.01 -4.07
C LEU A 185 16.44 -0.66 -4.75
N ASP A 186 15.42 -0.06 -5.35
CA ASP A 186 15.51 1.21 -6.08
C ASP A 186 16.66 1.27 -7.12
N GLY A 187 16.94 0.15 -7.78
CA GLY A 187 18.00 0.03 -8.79
C GLY A 187 19.38 -0.38 -8.25
N ILE A 188 19.54 -0.51 -6.94
CA ILE A 188 20.82 -0.88 -6.29
C ILE A 188 20.70 -2.32 -5.74
N PRO A 189 21.67 -3.20 -6.03
CA PRO A 189 21.72 -4.54 -5.44
C PRO A 189 21.72 -4.48 -3.91
N PHE A 190 20.74 -5.12 -3.29
CA PHE A 190 20.58 -5.16 -1.85
C PHE A 190 21.24 -6.42 -1.28
N MET A 191 22.14 -6.24 -0.33
CA MET A 191 22.94 -7.35 0.26
C MET A 191 22.35 -7.86 1.58
N GLY A 192 21.26 -7.27 2.07
CA GLY A 192 20.55 -7.67 3.28
C GLY A 192 19.46 -8.71 3.01
N ASN A 193 18.76 -9.12 4.07
CA ASN A 193 17.61 -9.99 3.96
C ASN A 193 16.37 -9.22 3.52
N LEU A 194 15.50 -9.86 2.75
CA LEU A 194 14.24 -9.25 2.33
C LEU A 194 13.35 -8.88 3.53
N SER A 195 13.51 -9.60 4.65
CA SER A 195 12.84 -9.31 5.92
C SER A 195 13.23 -7.96 6.56
N ASP A 196 14.38 -7.41 6.18
CA ASP A 196 14.86 -6.14 6.73
C ASP A 196 14.17 -4.94 6.09
N ILE A 197 13.54 -5.15 4.93
CA ILE A 197 12.81 -4.10 4.21
C ILE A 197 11.42 -3.94 4.82
N ASN A 198 11.05 -2.69 5.14
CA ASN A 198 9.73 -2.39 5.67
C ASN A 198 8.67 -2.47 4.56
N PRO A 199 7.61 -3.32 4.70
CA PRO A 199 6.52 -3.39 3.72
C PRO A 199 5.82 -2.05 3.46
N GLY A 200 5.75 -1.17 4.48
CA GLY A 200 5.15 0.18 4.36
C GLY A 200 5.87 1.08 3.38
N ASP A 201 7.15 0.83 3.12
CA ASP A 201 7.98 1.61 2.22
C ASP A 201 7.83 1.24 0.74
N ILE A 202 7.21 0.09 0.44
CA ILE A 202 7.17 -0.47 -0.90
C ILE A 202 6.01 0.10 -1.70
N LYS A 203 6.34 0.62 -2.87
CA LYS A 203 5.38 1.04 -3.88
C LYS A 203 5.00 -0.14 -4.79
N SER A 204 6.00 -0.88 -5.29
CA SER A 204 5.80 -2.06 -6.12
C SER A 204 6.96 -3.03 -5.97
N MET A 205 6.67 -4.29 -6.25
CA MET A 205 7.66 -5.35 -6.33
C MET A 205 7.46 -6.09 -7.65
N ASP A 206 8.53 -6.19 -8.43
CA ASP A 206 8.54 -6.84 -9.73
C ASP A 206 9.51 -8.02 -9.72
N ILE A 207 9.04 -9.18 -10.13
CA ILE A 207 9.82 -10.42 -10.12
C ILE A 207 10.14 -10.82 -11.54
N LEU A 208 11.42 -10.74 -11.89
CA LEU A 208 11.96 -11.12 -13.18
C LEU A 208 12.33 -12.61 -13.15
N LYS A 209 11.61 -13.39 -13.94
CA LYS A 209 11.75 -14.87 -13.93
C LYS A 209 12.52 -15.43 -15.11
N ASP A 210 12.60 -14.68 -16.20
CA ASP A 210 13.19 -15.11 -17.47
C ASP A 210 14.61 -14.57 -17.66
N ALA A 211 15.43 -15.33 -18.38
CA ALA A 211 16.80 -14.95 -18.68
C ALA A 211 16.89 -13.65 -19.48
N SER A 212 15.93 -13.36 -20.38
CA SER A 212 15.89 -12.11 -21.14
C SER A 212 15.71 -10.89 -20.25
N SER A 213 14.81 -10.97 -19.25
CA SER A 213 14.56 -9.88 -18.32
C SER A 213 15.65 -9.71 -17.27
N THR A 214 16.40 -10.79 -16.94
CA THR A 214 17.50 -10.77 -15.96
C THR A 214 18.88 -10.53 -16.56
N ALA A 215 19.01 -10.52 -17.88
CA ALA A 215 20.30 -10.39 -18.61
C ALA A 215 21.13 -9.18 -18.17
N ILE A 216 20.50 -8.04 -17.85
CA ILE A 216 21.15 -6.81 -17.41
C ILE A 216 21.94 -7.02 -16.10
N TYR A 217 21.52 -7.98 -15.26
CA TYR A 217 22.16 -8.29 -13.99
C TYR A 217 23.25 -9.35 -14.12
N GLY A 218 23.50 -9.84 -15.35
CA GLY A 218 24.53 -10.84 -15.66
C GLY A 218 24.33 -12.13 -14.87
N SER A 219 25.43 -12.77 -14.49
CA SER A 219 25.41 -14.05 -13.74
C SER A 219 24.69 -13.97 -12.39
N ARG A 220 24.66 -12.79 -11.76
CA ARG A 220 23.96 -12.58 -10.48
C ARG A 220 22.45 -12.68 -10.63
N GLY A 221 21.90 -12.43 -11.84
CA GLY A 221 20.48 -12.58 -12.15
C GLY A 221 20.05 -14.00 -12.52
N ALA A 222 20.98 -14.98 -12.52
CA ALA A 222 20.67 -16.34 -12.98
C ALA A 222 19.55 -17.03 -12.21
N ASN A 223 19.41 -16.78 -10.91
CA ASN A 223 18.36 -17.34 -10.05
C ASN A 223 17.07 -16.52 -10.05
N GLY A 224 16.95 -15.53 -10.94
CA GLY A 224 15.89 -14.54 -10.95
C GLY A 224 16.25 -13.27 -10.19
N VAL A 225 15.46 -12.23 -10.41
CA VAL A 225 15.70 -10.92 -9.78
C VAL A 225 14.38 -10.41 -9.19
N ILE A 226 14.45 -9.91 -7.96
CA ILE A 226 13.35 -9.24 -7.27
C ILE A 226 13.65 -7.75 -7.25
N LEU A 227 12.90 -6.98 -8.02
CA LEU A 227 13.02 -5.53 -8.04
C LEU A 227 12.04 -4.92 -7.04
N ILE A 228 12.52 -4.11 -6.14
CA ILE A 228 11.71 -3.41 -5.16
C ILE A 228 11.81 -1.93 -5.43
N THR A 229 10.68 -1.32 -5.70
CA THR A 229 10.56 0.13 -5.86
C THR A 229 9.89 0.70 -4.61
N THR A 230 10.53 1.66 -3.98
CA THR A 230 9.99 2.33 -2.80
C THR A 230 9.17 3.57 -3.16
N HIS A 231 8.36 4.06 -2.21
CA HIS A 231 7.64 5.31 -2.36
C HIS A 231 8.61 6.48 -2.52
N LYS A 232 8.38 7.29 -3.54
CA LYS A 232 9.14 8.51 -3.84
C LYS A 232 8.24 9.71 -3.63
N GLY A 233 8.82 10.84 -3.22
CA GLY A 233 8.11 12.11 -3.29
C GLY A 233 7.94 12.53 -4.76
N ALA A 234 6.72 12.81 -5.18
CA ALA A 234 6.47 13.31 -6.53
C ALA A 234 6.82 14.81 -6.60
N GLN A 235 7.49 15.21 -7.67
CA GLN A 235 7.85 16.62 -7.91
C GLN A 235 6.59 17.49 -7.92
N GLY A 236 6.62 18.64 -7.25
CA GLY A 236 5.47 19.56 -7.18
C GLY A 236 4.30 19.07 -6.33
N SER A 237 4.41 17.90 -5.69
CA SER A 237 3.34 17.40 -4.82
C SER A 237 3.41 18.01 -3.41
N PRO A 238 2.25 18.29 -2.79
CA PRO A 238 2.21 18.72 -1.40
C PRO A 238 2.77 17.64 -0.49
N ALA A 239 3.26 18.03 0.68
CA ALA A 239 3.71 17.10 1.70
C ALA A 239 2.55 16.18 2.14
N ARG A 240 2.76 14.88 2.06
CA ARG A 240 1.83 13.85 2.52
C ARG A 240 2.44 13.13 3.69
N PHE A 241 1.72 13.15 4.80
CA PHE A 241 2.03 12.38 5.99
C PHE A 241 1.22 11.08 6.00
N THR A 242 1.87 9.95 6.30
CA THR A 242 1.21 8.65 6.41
C THR A 242 1.67 7.98 7.69
N TYR A 243 0.72 7.46 8.46
CA TYR A 243 0.98 6.63 9.62
C TYR A 243 0.25 5.30 9.45
N ASN A 244 0.97 4.20 9.65
CA ASN A 244 0.42 2.85 9.70
C ASN A 244 0.85 2.22 11.02
N GLY A 245 -0.09 1.60 11.71
CA GLY A 245 0.22 0.90 12.95
C GLY A 245 -0.71 -0.29 13.13
N TYR A 246 -0.17 -1.37 13.69
CA TYR A 246 -0.97 -2.50 14.12
C TYR A 246 -0.35 -3.16 15.36
N ALA A 247 -1.20 -3.78 16.17
CA ALA A 247 -0.84 -4.62 17.29
C ALA A 247 -1.62 -5.94 17.23
N GLY A 248 -0.99 -7.04 17.62
CA GLY A 248 -1.62 -8.35 17.62
C GLY A 248 -1.07 -9.26 18.71
N MET A 249 -1.87 -10.24 19.09
CA MET A 249 -1.48 -11.31 20.01
C MET A 249 -1.25 -12.61 19.25
N LYS A 250 -0.27 -13.38 19.68
CA LYS A 250 0.07 -14.69 19.15
C LYS A 250 -0.16 -15.72 20.23
N LYS A 251 -0.90 -16.77 19.88
CA LYS A 251 -1.11 -17.93 20.77
C LYS A 251 -0.78 -19.21 20.03
N VAL A 252 -0.31 -20.19 20.78
CA VAL A 252 -0.12 -21.52 20.22
C VAL A 252 -1.50 -22.13 19.96
N PHE A 253 -1.73 -22.49 18.71
CA PHE A 253 -3.01 -23.04 18.27
C PHE A 253 -3.31 -24.42 18.86
N SER A 254 -2.29 -25.28 18.94
CA SER A 254 -2.41 -26.63 19.45
C SER A 254 -1.10 -27.07 20.10
N LYS A 255 -1.22 -27.74 21.23
CA LYS A 255 -0.09 -28.42 21.88
C LYS A 255 0.00 -29.84 21.35
N TYR A 256 1.20 -30.41 21.35
CA TYR A 256 1.39 -31.82 21.06
C TYR A 256 0.76 -32.67 22.16
N PRO A 257 0.03 -33.74 21.81
CA PRO A 257 -0.49 -34.67 22.82
C PRO A 257 0.68 -35.44 23.46
N MET A 258 1.08 -35.04 24.65
CA MET A 258 2.13 -35.67 25.42
C MET A 258 1.52 -36.57 26.49
N MET A 259 2.24 -37.60 26.93
CA MET A 259 1.87 -38.40 28.08
C MET A 259 2.03 -37.56 29.33
N ASN A 260 1.11 -37.75 30.28
CA ASN A 260 1.28 -37.23 31.62
C ASN A 260 2.30 -38.09 32.39
N GLY A 261 2.78 -37.61 33.54
CA GLY A 261 3.81 -38.25 34.33
C GLY A 261 3.51 -39.71 34.66
N SER A 262 2.29 -40.02 35.11
CA SER A 262 1.86 -41.38 35.46
C SER A 262 1.87 -42.33 34.26
N LYS A 263 1.34 -41.95 33.10
CA LYS A 263 1.41 -42.75 31.86
C LYS A 263 2.82 -42.94 31.35
N PHE A 264 3.66 -41.96 31.49
CA PHE A 264 5.08 -42.04 31.12
C PHE A 264 5.79 -43.05 32.03
N ALA A 265 5.57 -43.00 33.34
CA ALA A 265 6.10 -43.97 34.30
C ALA A 265 5.64 -45.42 34.01
N GLU A 266 4.33 -45.59 33.73
CA GLU A 266 3.79 -46.88 33.33
C GLU A 266 4.44 -47.43 32.06
N MET A 267 4.57 -46.60 31.03
CA MET A 267 5.22 -47.00 29.79
C MET A 267 6.70 -47.39 30.01
N ARG A 268 7.44 -46.66 30.82
CA ARG A 268 8.81 -46.99 31.16
C ARG A 268 8.94 -48.32 31.93
N LYS A 269 8.03 -48.59 32.89
CA LYS A 269 7.93 -49.85 33.58
C LYS A 269 7.71 -51.02 32.61
N LEU A 270 6.76 -50.87 31.70
CA LEU A 270 6.49 -51.90 30.66
C LEU A 270 7.67 -52.10 29.71
N ALA A 271 8.43 -51.08 29.41
CA ALA A 271 9.62 -51.16 28.57
C ALA A 271 10.88 -51.67 29.28
N GLY A 272 10.80 -52.01 30.57
CA GLY A 272 11.93 -52.46 31.37
C GLY A 272 13.03 -51.38 31.53
N LYS A 273 12.70 -50.11 31.43
CA LYS A 273 13.64 -48.99 31.49
C LYS A 273 13.74 -48.34 32.88
N PHE A 274 13.09 -48.90 33.89
CA PHE A 274 13.30 -48.50 35.26
C PHE A 274 14.45 -49.29 35.85
N GLU A 275 15.54 -48.63 36.09
CA GLU A 275 16.66 -49.17 36.83
C GLU A 275 16.75 -48.44 38.18
N ASN A 276 16.32 -49.07 39.26
CA ASN A 276 16.57 -48.72 40.68
C ASN A 276 16.98 -47.27 41.03
N SER A 277 16.49 -46.27 40.35
CA SER A 277 16.80 -44.88 40.66
C SER A 277 15.76 -44.25 41.56
N VAL A 278 16.16 -43.33 42.37
CA VAL A 278 15.41 -42.68 43.42
C VAL A 278 14.26 -41.79 42.87
N ASP A 279 14.25 -41.52 41.56
CA ASP A 279 13.34 -40.60 40.90
C ASP A 279 12.25 -41.28 40.05
N GLU A 280 11.86 -42.49 40.39
CA GLU A 280 10.81 -43.27 39.69
C GLU A 280 9.42 -43.01 40.26
N SER A 281 9.21 -41.85 40.88
CA SER A 281 7.88 -41.50 41.41
C SER A 281 6.95 -41.13 40.25
N ASP A 282 5.66 -41.53 40.38
CA ASP A 282 4.61 -41.19 39.42
C ASP A 282 3.74 -40.01 39.89
N ASP A 283 4.19 -39.31 40.95
CA ASP A 283 3.57 -38.14 41.54
C ASP A 283 3.98 -36.82 40.88
N VAL A 284 4.97 -36.83 39.98
CA VAL A 284 5.41 -35.66 39.25
C VAL A 284 4.77 -35.64 37.89
N ASP A 285 3.93 -34.62 37.64
CA ASP A 285 3.29 -34.37 36.36
C ASP A 285 3.52 -32.90 35.91
N THR A 286 4.64 -32.68 35.30
CA THR A 286 5.02 -31.32 34.84
C THR A 286 4.65 -31.18 33.38
N ASP A 287 3.74 -30.25 33.07
CA ASP A 287 3.49 -29.82 31.67
C ASP A 287 4.62 -28.92 31.17
N TRP A 288 5.63 -29.55 30.60
CA TRP A 288 6.79 -28.85 30.01
C TRP A 288 6.41 -27.94 28.85
N GLN A 289 5.34 -28.27 28.10
CA GLN A 289 4.87 -27.39 27.01
C GLN A 289 4.29 -26.10 27.57
N ASP A 290 3.55 -26.18 28.69
CA ASP A 290 2.97 -25.01 29.32
C ASP A 290 4.05 -24.08 29.92
N LEU A 291 5.09 -24.67 30.51
CA LEU A 291 6.23 -23.91 31.02
C LEU A 291 7.05 -23.25 29.91
N MET A 292 7.16 -23.89 28.75
CA MET A 292 7.95 -23.40 27.62
C MET A 292 7.19 -22.50 26.67
N LEU A 293 5.88 -22.34 26.83
CA LEU A 293 5.05 -21.56 25.95
C LEU A 293 4.49 -20.34 26.68
N ARG A 294 4.37 -19.25 25.97
CA ARG A 294 3.72 -18.01 26.44
C ARG A 294 2.91 -17.37 25.33
N ASP A 295 2.03 -16.48 25.69
CA ASP A 295 1.41 -15.58 24.73
C ASP A 295 2.49 -14.60 24.21
N GLY A 296 2.59 -14.49 22.89
CA GLY A 296 3.47 -13.54 22.22
C GLY A 296 2.68 -12.34 21.71
N TYR A 297 3.40 -11.25 21.38
CA TYR A 297 2.79 -10.09 20.72
C TYR A 297 3.61 -9.53 19.61
N VAL A 298 2.89 -8.96 18.64
CA VAL A 298 3.47 -8.17 17.57
C VAL A 298 2.98 -6.72 17.70
N ASN A 299 3.91 -5.79 17.50
CA ASN A 299 3.62 -4.37 17.50
C ASN A 299 4.42 -3.69 16.39
N SER A 300 3.74 -2.91 15.55
CA SER A 300 4.34 -2.23 14.39
C SER A 300 3.84 -0.80 14.30
N HIS A 301 4.77 0.13 14.12
CA HIS A 301 4.50 1.54 13.88
C HIS A 301 5.38 2.00 12.72
N ASP A 302 4.77 2.60 11.73
CA ASP A 302 5.43 3.15 10.54
C ASP A 302 4.93 4.57 10.31
N VAL A 303 5.85 5.49 10.18
CA VAL A 303 5.59 6.90 9.90
C VAL A 303 6.36 7.28 8.65
N SER A 304 5.69 7.89 7.70
CA SER A 304 6.34 8.40 6.51
C SER A 304 5.84 9.78 6.09
N VAL A 305 6.76 10.58 5.57
CA VAL A 305 6.49 11.89 5.00
C VAL A 305 7.08 11.92 3.61
N SER A 306 6.30 12.29 2.63
CA SER A 306 6.76 12.43 1.24
C SER A 306 6.16 13.68 0.63
N GLY A 307 6.93 14.33 -0.24
CA GLY A 307 6.49 15.55 -0.91
C GLY A 307 7.51 15.97 -1.97
N GLY A 308 7.24 17.08 -2.63
CA GLY A 308 8.15 17.59 -3.63
C GLY A 308 8.01 19.08 -3.86
N THR A 309 9.11 19.68 -4.29
CA THR A 309 9.18 21.04 -4.79
C THR A 309 9.35 21.02 -6.31
N ASN A 310 9.35 22.20 -6.96
CA ASN A 310 9.63 22.29 -8.39
C ASN A 310 11.05 21.79 -8.77
N GLY A 311 11.97 21.73 -7.81
CA GLY A 311 13.35 21.29 -7.99
C GLY A 311 13.61 19.82 -7.68
N GLY A 312 12.65 19.08 -7.13
CA GLY A 312 12.83 17.66 -6.78
C GLY A 312 11.84 17.13 -5.75
N GLY A 313 11.92 15.83 -5.48
CA GLY A 313 11.11 15.15 -4.49
C GLY A 313 11.91 14.71 -3.26
N TYR A 314 11.24 14.55 -2.14
CA TYR A 314 11.81 14.01 -0.91
C TYR A 314 10.88 12.99 -0.28
N SER A 315 11.45 12.01 0.39
CA SER A 315 10.70 11.10 1.26
C SER A 315 11.54 10.77 2.49
N PHE A 316 10.88 10.73 3.63
CA PHE A 316 11.42 10.31 4.92
C PHE A 316 10.50 9.24 5.49
N GLY A 317 11.05 8.16 6.02
CA GLY A 317 10.31 7.09 6.67
C GLY A 317 11.04 6.62 7.91
N ALA A 318 10.30 6.33 8.97
CA ALA A 318 10.78 5.70 10.18
C ALA A 318 9.81 4.61 10.60
N ALA A 319 10.31 3.42 10.90
CA ALA A 319 9.47 2.34 11.36
C ALA A 319 10.09 1.60 12.56
N TYR A 320 9.21 1.20 13.46
CA TYR A 320 9.48 0.33 14.60
C TYR A 320 8.63 -0.93 14.48
N TYR A 321 9.28 -2.07 14.60
CA TYR A 321 8.62 -3.37 14.57
C TYR A 321 9.17 -4.23 15.71
N LYS A 322 8.27 -4.79 16.53
CA LYS A 322 8.62 -5.72 17.59
C LYS A 322 7.74 -6.96 17.47
N ASP A 323 8.37 -8.11 17.42
CA ASP A 323 7.74 -9.42 17.40
C ASP A 323 8.26 -10.25 18.57
N GLN A 324 7.38 -10.57 19.50
CA GLN A 324 7.66 -11.42 20.63
C GLN A 324 7.10 -12.81 20.37
N GLY A 325 7.99 -13.80 20.35
CA GLY A 325 7.63 -15.17 20.08
C GLY A 325 6.88 -15.84 21.23
N VAL A 326 6.21 -16.94 20.91
CA VAL A 326 5.51 -17.78 21.88
C VAL A 326 6.48 -18.61 22.74
N ILE A 327 7.74 -18.72 22.34
CA ILE A 327 8.80 -19.31 23.15
C ILE A 327 9.53 -18.19 23.86
N PRO A 328 9.73 -18.25 25.20
CA PRO A 328 10.51 -17.30 25.98
C PRO A 328 11.84 -17.07 25.34
N THR A 329 12.56 -16.10 25.27
CA THR A 329 13.84 -15.86 24.63
C THR A 329 13.79 -15.53 23.13
N GLN A 330 12.77 -15.94 22.40
CA GLN A 330 12.63 -15.60 20.99
C GLN A 330 11.92 -14.25 20.80
N ASN A 331 12.70 -13.22 20.52
CA ASN A 331 12.20 -11.88 20.24
C ASN A 331 12.93 -11.30 19.05
N TYR A 332 12.23 -10.52 18.26
CA TYR A 332 12.79 -9.78 17.13
C TYR A 332 12.37 -8.32 17.20
N THR A 333 13.30 -7.42 17.10
CA THR A 333 13.02 -5.98 17.06
C THR A 333 13.74 -5.37 15.88
N ARG A 334 13.04 -4.59 15.07
CA ARG A 334 13.60 -3.89 13.92
C ARG A 334 13.29 -2.40 14.03
N TYR A 335 14.31 -1.59 13.86
CA TYR A 335 14.22 -0.15 13.65
C TYR A 335 14.66 0.13 12.23
N SER A 336 13.89 0.85 11.46
CA SER A 336 14.27 1.27 10.13
C SER A 336 14.11 2.77 9.97
N LEU A 337 15.10 3.38 9.30
CA LEU A 337 15.09 4.79 8.95
C LEU A 337 15.44 4.88 7.47
N ARG A 338 14.63 5.61 6.72
CA ARG A 338 14.87 5.85 5.32
C ARG A 338 14.77 7.34 5.02
N VAL A 339 15.77 7.84 4.30
CA VAL A 339 15.81 9.21 3.80
C VAL A 339 16.12 9.16 2.31
N ARG A 340 15.33 9.82 1.52
CA ARG A 340 15.53 9.91 0.07
C ARG A 340 15.27 11.32 -0.40
N GLY A 341 16.19 11.85 -1.21
CA GLY A 341 16.05 13.10 -1.93
C GLY A 341 16.37 12.89 -3.40
N GLU A 342 15.56 13.43 -4.29
CA GLU A 342 15.82 13.47 -5.73
C GLU A 342 15.87 14.93 -6.18
N LYS A 343 16.99 15.32 -6.81
CA LYS A 343 17.16 16.65 -7.40
C LYS A 343 17.11 16.53 -8.92
N ARG A 344 16.34 17.39 -9.57
CA ARG A 344 16.31 17.45 -11.03
C ARG A 344 17.62 18.09 -11.52
N SER A 345 18.40 17.33 -12.28
CA SER A 345 19.50 17.88 -13.08
C SER A 345 18.90 18.45 -14.37
N VAL A 346 18.93 19.76 -14.54
CA VAL A 346 18.59 20.41 -15.81
C VAL A 346 19.85 20.36 -16.64
N SER A 347 19.93 19.45 -17.61
CA SER A 347 20.96 19.48 -18.66
C SER A 347 20.61 20.62 -19.61
N ILE A 348 21.29 21.72 -19.50
CA ILE A 348 21.25 22.76 -20.51
C ILE A 348 22.11 22.27 -21.67
N CYS A 349 21.47 21.63 -22.65
CA CYS A 349 22.10 21.35 -23.93
C CYS A 349 22.19 22.71 -24.69
N GLY A 350 23.31 23.36 -24.56
CA GLY A 350 23.63 24.56 -25.37
C GLY A 350 23.79 24.11 -26.82
N ARG A 351 22.83 24.44 -27.67
CA ARG A 351 22.97 24.37 -29.12
C ARG A 351 23.88 25.55 -29.52
N SER A 352 25.15 25.30 -29.84
CA SER A 352 25.97 26.26 -30.52
C SER A 352 25.49 26.32 -31.97
N GLU A 353 24.79 27.38 -32.33
CA GLU A 353 24.67 27.79 -33.73
C GLU A 353 26.00 28.41 -34.11
N ASN A 354 26.76 27.71 -34.98
CA ASN A 354 27.85 28.31 -35.72
C ASN A 354 27.25 28.91 -36.97
N GLU A 355 27.44 30.21 -37.11
CA GLU A 355 27.36 30.96 -38.38
C GLU A 355 28.45 30.51 -39.35
#